data_c4a136187138d8a5125cfb1d78189042
#
_entry.id   c4a136187138d8a5125cfb1d78189042
#
_cell.length_a   1.000
_cell.length_b   1.000
_cell.length_c   1.000
_cell.angle_alpha   90.00
_cell.angle_beta   90.00
_cell.angle_gamma   90.00
#
_symmetry.space_group_name_H-M   'P 1'
#
loop_
_entity.id
_entity.type
_entity.pdbx_description
1 polymer ?
#
loop_
_entity_poly.entity_id
_entity_poly.type
_entity_poly.pdbx_seq_one_letter_code
_entity_poly.pdbx_strand_id
1 'polypeptide(L)'
;MTFMRMLRPPEGEGLALPEGWSVETNVRPDVAGYRLLQDKVGRDYCWWMRQAASDRDLQHFLEEGPASIALLRQGQAIRGFYELNLFNPQDINLSYFGLFPEAIGHGVGRAFLDMAVRHAWALGPLCVRVNTCSADHPRALPLYKQAGFEAVRTVEETWDVPNRLGLKIPERFLV
;
A
#
# COMPACT_ATOMS: atom_id res chain seq x y z
N MET A 1 1.56 -7.80 -13.57
CA MET A 1 0.74 -7.64 -12.35
C MET A 1 0.35 -9.00 -11.79
N THR A 2 0.62 -9.27 -10.51
CA THR A 2 0.17 -10.47 -9.79
C THR A 2 -0.93 -10.09 -8.81
N PHE A 3 -2.11 -10.64 -8.98
CA PHE A 3 -3.26 -10.45 -8.10
C PHE A 3 -3.28 -11.55 -7.05
N MET A 4 -3.46 -11.18 -5.81
CA MET A 4 -3.43 -12.08 -4.65
C MET A 4 -4.63 -11.86 -3.76
N ARG A 5 -5.02 -12.89 -3.01
CA ARG A 5 -6.12 -12.83 -2.05
C ARG A 5 -5.81 -13.60 -0.78
N MET A 6 -6.53 -13.24 0.27
CA MET A 6 -6.57 -13.96 1.55
C MET A 6 -8.05 -14.19 1.90
N LEU A 7 -8.44 -15.42 2.20
CA LEU A 7 -9.84 -15.81 2.45
C LEU A 7 -10.11 -16.12 3.94
N ARG A 8 -9.09 -16.02 4.79
CA ARG A 8 -9.19 -16.22 6.24
C ARG A 8 -8.28 -15.22 6.94
N PRO A 9 -8.69 -14.68 8.09
CA PRO A 9 -7.82 -13.80 8.87
C PRO A 9 -6.54 -14.52 9.30
N PRO A 10 -5.43 -13.78 9.56
CA PRO A 10 -4.22 -14.35 10.13
C PRO A 10 -4.52 -14.98 11.50
N GLU A 11 -3.99 -16.17 11.72
CA GLU A 11 -4.08 -16.87 13.00
C GLU A 11 -3.08 -16.28 14.02
N GLY A 12 -3.36 -16.55 15.31
CA GLY A 12 -2.49 -16.16 16.42
C GLY A 12 -2.49 -14.65 16.71
N GLU A 13 -1.56 -14.26 17.58
CA GLU A 13 -1.37 -12.85 17.95
C GLU A 13 -0.70 -12.05 16.86
N GLY A 14 -1.02 -10.74 16.78
CA GLY A 14 -0.40 -9.81 15.85
C GLY A 14 1.09 -9.61 16.13
N LEU A 15 1.83 -9.30 15.08
CA LEU A 15 3.24 -8.98 15.20
C LEU A 15 3.44 -7.61 15.84
N ALA A 16 4.28 -7.54 16.87
CA ALA A 16 4.62 -6.28 17.51
C ALA A 16 5.61 -5.46 16.66
N LEU A 17 5.40 -4.15 16.63
CA LEU A 17 6.41 -3.22 16.13
C LEU A 17 7.52 -3.06 17.17
N PRO A 18 8.75 -2.73 16.73
CA PRO A 18 9.83 -2.37 17.66
C PRO A 18 9.47 -1.15 18.50
N GLU A 19 10.18 -0.96 19.61
CA GLU A 19 10.02 0.22 20.46
C GLU A 19 10.21 1.52 19.67
N GLY A 20 9.38 2.52 19.96
CA GLY A 20 9.37 3.82 19.28
C GLY A 20 8.64 3.85 17.94
N TRP A 21 8.10 2.69 17.48
CA TRP A 21 7.26 2.61 16.30
C TRP A 21 5.78 2.44 16.64
N SER A 22 4.92 3.03 15.84
CA SER A 22 3.46 2.93 16.01
C SER A 22 2.74 3.05 14.67
N VAL A 23 1.46 2.64 14.65
CA VAL A 23 0.56 2.84 13.51
C VAL A 23 -0.58 3.74 13.94
N GLU A 24 -0.79 4.82 13.20
CA GLU A 24 -1.93 5.72 13.32
C GLU A 24 -2.93 5.41 12.21
N THR A 25 -4.12 4.93 12.58
CA THR A 25 -5.16 4.51 11.63
C THR A 25 -6.17 5.62 11.38
N ASN A 26 -6.94 5.49 10.28
CA ASN A 26 -8.02 6.40 9.90
C ASN A 26 -7.56 7.87 9.73
N VAL A 27 -6.34 8.04 9.24
CA VAL A 27 -5.78 9.36 8.94
C VAL A 27 -6.46 9.94 7.69
N ARG A 28 -6.72 11.24 7.71
CA ARG A 28 -7.24 11.99 6.56
C ARG A 28 -6.22 13.05 6.15
N PRO A 29 -5.22 12.71 5.34
CA PRO A 29 -4.27 13.68 4.82
C PRO A 29 -4.97 14.64 3.86
N ASP A 30 -4.47 15.86 3.76
CA ASP A 30 -4.81 16.74 2.64
C ASP A 30 -4.15 16.24 1.34
N VAL A 31 -4.49 16.87 0.21
CA VAL A 31 -3.96 16.47 -1.12
C VAL A 31 -2.43 16.52 -1.14
N ALA A 32 -1.81 17.54 -0.54
CA ALA A 32 -0.36 17.70 -0.53
C ALA A 32 0.31 16.61 0.30
N GLY A 33 -0.20 16.33 1.49
CA GLY A 33 0.26 15.24 2.35
C GLY A 33 0.11 13.88 1.70
N TYR A 34 -1.03 13.62 1.04
CA TYR A 34 -1.24 12.36 0.34
C TYR A 34 -0.28 12.17 -0.83
N ARG A 35 -0.05 13.23 -1.65
CA ARG A 35 0.95 13.18 -2.72
C ARG A 35 2.35 12.91 -2.18
N LEU A 36 2.71 13.50 -1.04
CA LEU A 36 3.99 13.24 -0.38
C LEU A 36 4.12 11.75 0.02
N LEU A 37 3.07 11.14 0.59
CA LEU A 37 3.06 9.72 0.93
C LEU A 37 3.28 8.85 -0.32
N GLN A 38 2.53 9.13 -1.39
CA GLN A 38 2.63 8.42 -2.66
C GLN A 38 4.02 8.58 -3.31
N ASP A 39 4.59 9.78 -3.26
CA ASP A 39 5.91 10.05 -3.82
C ASP A 39 7.03 9.37 -3.00
N LYS A 40 7.00 9.51 -1.68
CA LYS A 40 8.03 8.93 -0.79
C LYS A 40 8.15 7.42 -0.88
N VAL A 41 7.05 6.71 -1.12
CA VAL A 41 7.08 5.26 -1.32
C VAL A 41 7.21 4.93 -2.80
N GLY A 42 6.36 5.51 -3.63
CA GLY A 42 6.08 5.01 -4.97
C GLY A 42 6.98 5.52 -6.09
N ARG A 43 7.81 6.56 -5.85
CA ARG A 43 8.67 7.16 -6.89
C ARG A 43 9.59 6.14 -7.58
N ASP A 44 10.17 5.23 -6.80
CA ASP A 44 11.08 4.21 -7.30
C ASP A 44 10.35 2.95 -7.81
N TYR A 45 9.02 2.88 -7.65
CA TYR A 45 8.17 1.71 -7.97
C TYR A 45 7.10 1.99 -9.01
N CYS A 46 7.22 3.10 -9.74
CA CYS A 46 6.28 3.51 -10.79
C CYS A 46 4.82 3.67 -10.30
N TRP A 47 4.60 4.17 -9.09
CA TRP A 47 3.25 4.46 -8.58
C TRP A 47 2.71 5.75 -9.20
N TRP A 48 2.14 5.66 -10.36
CA TRP A 48 1.76 6.81 -11.17
C TRP A 48 0.30 7.22 -11.06
N MET A 49 -0.61 6.28 -10.81
CA MET A 49 -2.05 6.54 -10.94
C MET A 49 -2.54 7.68 -10.04
N ARG A 50 -2.22 7.66 -8.74
CA ARG A 50 -2.60 8.73 -7.80
C ARG A 50 -1.84 10.02 -8.08
N GLN A 51 -0.60 9.93 -8.55
CA GLN A 51 0.19 11.09 -8.95
C GLN A 51 -0.36 11.78 -10.22
N ALA A 52 -0.99 11.01 -11.11
CA ALA A 52 -1.59 11.53 -12.33
C ALA A 52 -2.96 12.18 -12.11
N ALA A 53 -3.67 11.82 -11.04
CA ALA A 53 -4.99 12.36 -10.71
C ALA A 53 -4.94 13.87 -10.46
N SER A 54 -6.04 14.60 -10.77
CA SER A 54 -6.15 16.02 -10.44
C SER A 54 -6.28 16.25 -8.94
N ASP A 55 -5.93 17.46 -8.47
CA ASP A 55 -6.11 17.80 -7.05
C ASP A 55 -7.57 17.72 -6.62
N ARG A 56 -8.49 18.10 -7.50
CA ARG A 56 -9.93 18.01 -7.28
C ARG A 56 -10.38 16.55 -7.07
N ASP A 57 -9.91 15.64 -7.93
CA ASP A 57 -10.28 14.21 -7.82
C ASP A 57 -9.68 13.58 -6.58
N LEU A 58 -8.43 13.96 -6.23
CA LEU A 58 -7.81 13.50 -4.99
C LEU A 58 -8.51 14.07 -3.76
N GLN A 59 -8.88 15.34 -3.77
CA GLN A 59 -9.61 15.94 -2.65
C GLN A 59 -10.95 15.22 -2.43
N HIS A 60 -11.72 15.02 -3.49
CA HIS A 60 -12.97 14.26 -3.41
C HIS A 60 -12.75 12.82 -2.90
N PHE A 61 -11.72 12.14 -3.40
CA PHE A 61 -11.36 10.80 -2.92
C PHE A 61 -11.00 10.78 -1.43
N LEU A 62 -10.24 11.75 -0.94
CA LEU A 62 -9.78 11.80 0.45
C LEU A 62 -10.90 12.20 1.43
N GLU A 63 -11.84 13.05 1.00
CA GLU A 63 -12.94 13.53 1.82
C GLU A 63 -14.13 12.54 1.84
N GLU A 64 -14.52 12.01 0.69
CA GLU A 64 -15.75 11.25 0.50
C GLU A 64 -15.51 9.82 0.02
N GLY A 65 -14.27 9.50 -0.41
CA GLY A 65 -13.96 8.18 -0.94
C GLY A 65 -13.95 7.08 0.11
N PRO A 66 -14.25 5.86 -0.30
CA PRO A 66 -14.29 4.69 0.58
C PRO A 66 -12.87 4.15 0.84
N ALA A 67 -12.03 4.95 1.50
CA ALA A 67 -10.67 4.57 1.84
C ALA A 67 -10.35 4.74 3.31
N SER A 68 -9.57 3.82 3.87
CA SER A 68 -8.93 3.97 5.18
C SER A 68 -7.43 4.03 4.99
N ILE A 69 -6.83 5.16 5.42
CA ILE A 69 -5.40 5.41 5.31
C ILE A 69 -4.80 5.32 6.70
N ALA A 70 -3.65 4.66 6.81
CA ALA A 70 -2.88 4.58 8.05
C ALA A 70 -1.42 4.93 7.83
N LEU A 71 -0.80 5.53 8.83
CA LEU A 71 0.60 5.94 8.81
C LEU A 71 1.42 5.08 9.75
N LEU A 72 2.56 4.60 9.28
CA LEU A 72 3.63 4.08 10.14
C LEU A 72 4.46 5.26 10.65
N ARG A 73 4.66 5.32 11.95
CA ARG A 73 5.44 6.36 12.60
C ARG A 73 6.63 5.78 13.36
N GLN A 74 7.70 6.56 13.42
CA GLN A 74 8.83 6.39 14.33
C GLN A 74 8.95 7.68 15.14
N GLY A 75 8.50 7.66 16.39
CA GLY A 75 8.26 8.90 17.13
C GLY A 75 7.28 9.81 16.39
N GLN A 76 7.67 11.04 16.08
CA GLN A 76 6.84 12.00 15.32
C GLN A 76 7.00 11.87 13.79
N ALA A 77 8.01 11.14 13.32
CA ALA A 77 8.30 11.04 11.89
C ALA A 77 7.44 9.97 11.20
N ILE A 78 6.83 10.32 10.07
CA ILE A 78 6.15 9.36 9.20
C ILE A 78 7.23 8.52 8.50
N ARG A 79 7.03 7.20 8.45
CA ARG A 79 7.97 6.22 7.91
C ARG A 79 7.36 5.26 6.87
N GLY A 80 6.06 5.37 6.63
CA GLY A 80 5.35 4.56 5.66
C GLY A 80 3.86 4.78 5.76
N PHE A 81 3.11 4.16 4.87
CA PHE A 81 1.65 4.17 4.92
C PHE A 81 1.06 2.95 4.25
N TYR A 82 -0.21 2.69 4.54
CA TYR A 82 -1.06 1.83 3.73
C TYR A 82 -2.41 2.48 3.49
N GLU A 83 -3.06 2.04 2.41
CA GLU A 83 -4.42 2.43 2.01
C GLU A 83 -5.25 1.18 1.78
N LEU A 84 -6.38 1.07 2.49
CA LEU A 84 -7.41 0.08 2.27
C LEU A 84 -8.52 0.73 1.42
N ASN A 85 -8.88 0.10 0.32
CA ASN A 85 -10.06 0.46 -0.46
C ASN A 85 -11.26 -0.31 0.08
N LEU A 86 -12.27 0.43 0.54
CA LEU A 86 -13.49 -0.07 1.18
C LEU A 86 -14.71 0.02 0.27
N PHE A 87 -14.54 0.21 -1.04
CA PHE A 87 -15.65 0.34 -2.01
C PHE A 87 -16.59 -0.88 -1.97
N ASN A 88 -16.01 -2.07 -1.82
CA ASN A 88 -16.76 -3.28 -1.52
C ASN A 88 -16.40 -3.73 -0.10
N PRO A 89 -17.30 -3.58 0.89
CA PRO A 89 -17.01 -3.94 2.28
C PRO A 89 -16.81 -5.44 2.49
N GLN A 90 -17.27 -6.30 1.57
CA GLN A 90 -17.03 -7.74 1.63
C GLN A 90 -15.71 -8.15 0.98
N ASP A 91 -15.05 -7.27 0.24
CA ASP A 91 -13.85 -7.56 -0.54
C ASP A 91 -12.90 -6.36 -0.51
N ILE A 92 -12.16 -6.24 0.60
CA ILE A 92 -11.27 -5.11 0.87
C ILE A 92 -9.96 -5.29 0.11
N ASN A 93 -9.53 -4.24 -0.60
CA ASN A 93 -8.24 -4.24 -1.29
C ASN A 93 -7.21 -3.38 -0.54
N LEU A 94 -6.06 -3.98 -0.20
CA LEU A 94 -4.87 -3.25 0.21
C LEU A 94 -4.26 -2.60 -1.04
N SER A 95 -4.70 -1.36 -1.32
CA SER A 95 -4.41 -0.66 -2.57
C SER A 95 -2.99 -0.13 -2.64
N TYR A 96 -2.49 0.37 -1.50
CA TYR A 96 -1.12 0.86 -1.35
C TYR A 96 -0.57 0.39 -0.02
N PHE A 97 0.67 -0.06 -0.04
CA PHE A 97 1.42 -0.46 1.15
C PHE A 97 2.90 -0.21 0.91
N GLY A 98 3.54 0.55 1.78
CA GLY A 98 4.98 0.75 1.64
C GLY A 98 5.63 1.52 2.76
N LEU A 99 6.94 1.40 2.78
CA LEU A 99 7.84 2.08 3.70
C LEU A 99 8.56 3.21 2.98
N PHE A 100 8.82 4.30 3.68
CA PHE A 100 9.76 5.29 3.21
C PHE A 100 11.18 4.71 3.17
N PRO A 101 12.07 5.20 2.30
CA PRO A 101 13.44 4.70 2.19
C PRO A 101 14.16 4.60 3.55
N GLU A 102 13.92 5.58 4.43
CA GLU A 102 14.53 5.66 5.75
C GLU A 102 14.06 4.57 6.73
N ALA A 103 12.97 3.86 6.42
CA ALA A 103 12.43 2.76 7.23
C ALA A 103 12.82 1.38 6.70
N ILE A 104 13.37 1.32 5.49
CA ILE A 104 13.80 0.04 4.89
C ILE A 104 15.01 -0.50 5.66
N GLY A 105 14.99 -1.79 5.98
CA GLY A 105 16.07 -2.44 6.73
C GLY A 105 15.89 -2.48 8.24
N HIS A 106 14.91 -1.76 8.79
CA HIS A 106 14.61 -1.74 10.24
C HIS A 106 13.75 -2.91 10.73
N GLY A 107 13.43 -3.90 9.89
CA GLY A 107 12.66 -5.09 10.28
C GLY A 107 11.15 -4.85 10.47
N VAL A 108 10.67 -3.61 10.27
CA VAL A 108 9.27 -3.22 10.57
C VAL A 108 8.25 -3.66 9.51
N GLY A 109 8.68 -3.95 8.29
CA GLY A 109 7.78 -4.17 7.15
C GLY A 109 6.82 -5.34 7.36
N ARG A 110 7.27 -6.43 8.00
CA ARG A 110 6.43 -7.60 8.27
C ARG A 110 5.36 -7.29 9.32
N ALA A 111 5.74 -6.65 10.42
CA ALA A 111 4.80 -6.26 11.47
C ALA A 111 3.80 -5.22 10.96
N PHE A 112 4.26 -4.25 10.15
CA PHE A 112 3.40 -3.24 9.55
C PHE A 112 2.38 -3.85 8.57
N LEU A 113 2.80 -4.85 7.76
CA LEU A 113 1.87 -5.57 6.89
C LEU A 113 0.87 -6.40 7.70
N ASP A 114 1.31 -7.09 8.74
CA ASP A 114 0.41 -7.85 9.63
C ASP A 114 -0.66 -6.94 10.24
N MET A 115 -0.29 -5.74 10.70
CA MET A 115 -1.23 -4.76 11.21
C MET A 115 -2.21 -4.27 10.14
N ALA A 116 -1.75 -4.00 8.91
CA ALA A 116 -2.62 -3.61 7.80
C ALA A 116 -3.65 -4.70 7.46
N VAL A 117 -3.20 -5.95 7.40
CA VAL A 117 -4.06 -7.11 7.12
C VAL A 117 -5.08 -7.31 8.24
N ARG A 118 -4.66 -7.26 9.51
CA ARG A 118 -5.57 -7.37 10.66
C ARG A 118 -6.56 -6.22 10.73
N HIS A 119 -6.14 -5.00 10.39
CA HIS A 119 -7.05 -3.86 10.28
C HIS A 119 -8.11 -4.11 9.20
N ALA A 120 -7.71 -4.60 8.01
CA ALA A 120 -8.67 -4.96 6.98
C ALA A 120 -9.66 -6.02 7.45
N TRP A 121 -9.19 -7.10 8.11
CA TRP A 121 -10.05 -8.17 8.62
C TRP A 121 -10.96 -7.73 9.77
N ALA A 122 -10.55 -6.77 10.59
CA ALA A 122 -11.39 -6.20 11.66
C ALA A 122 -12.64 -5.47 11.13
N LEU A 123 -12.65 -5.09 9.84
CA LEU A 123 -13.81 -4.51 9.16
C LEU A 123 -14.83 -5.55 8.68
N GLY A 124 -14.55 -6.85 8.84
CA GLY A 124 -15.49 -7.94 8.59
C GLY A 124 -15.65 -8.40 7.14
N PRO A 125 -14.65 -8.29 6.25
CA PRO A 125 -14.78 -8.74 4.87
C PRO A 125 -14.81 -10.28 4.76
N LEU A 126 -15.21 -10.76 3.58
CA LEU A 126 -15.06 -12.17 3.20
C LEU A 126 -13.71 -12.45 2.53
N CYS A 127 -13.06 -11.41 2.03
CA CYS A 127 -11.80 -11.49 1.30
C CYS A 127 -10.98 -10.22 1.50
N VAL A 128 -9.67 -10.37 1.66
CA VAL A 128 -8.71 -9.26 1.54
C VAL A 128 -7.85 -9.50 0.33
N ARG A 129 -7.71 -8.49 -0.53
CA ARG A 129 -6.89 -8.56 -1.75
C ARG A 129 -5.68 -7.64 -1.68
N VAL A 130 -4.68 -7.99 -2.45
CA VAL A 130 -3.53 -7.17 -2.75
C VAL A 130 -3.04 -7.50 -4.15
N ASN A 131 -2.40 -6.57 -4.81
CA ASN A 131 -1.69 -6.82 -6.05
C ASN A 131 -0.28 -6.24 -5.98
N THR A 132 0.62 -6.83 -6.75
CA THR A 132 2.00 -6.38 -6.89
C THR A 132 2.48 -6.61 -8.32
N CYS A 133 3.47 -5.86 -8.74
CA CYS A 133 4.00 -5.97 -10.09
C CYS A 133 5.53 -6.08 -10.10
N SER A 134 6.09 -6.30 -11.28
CA SER A 134 7.54 -6.39 -11.48
C SER A 134 8.29 -5.07 -11.21
N ALA A 135 7.56 -3.93 -11.18
CA ALA A 135 8.12 -2.62 -10.83
C ALA A 135 8.15 -2.36 -9.32
N ASP A 136 7.43 -3.15 -8.50
CA ASP A 136 7.47 -3.02 -7.05
C ASP A 136 8.80 -3.52 -6.46
N HIS A 137 9.00 -3.23 -5.17
CA HIS A 137 10.16 -3.72 -4.44
C HIS A 137 10.25 -5.26 -4.52
N PRO A 138 11.42 -5.87 -4.78
CA PRO A 138 11.56 -7.32 -4.96
C PRO A 138 11.05 -8.17 -3.78
N ARG A 139 10.99 -7.60 -2.59
CA ARG A 139 10.47 -8.28 -1.38
C ARG A 139 8.95 -8.22 -1.26
N ALA A 140 8.23 -7.46 -2.10
CA ALA A 140 6.77 -7.30 -1.96
C ALA A 140 6.03 -8.63 -2.12
N LEU A 141 6.22 -9.31 -3.24
CA LEU A 141 5.57 -10.61 -3.50
C LEU A 141 5.90 -11.69 -2.44
N PRO A 142 7.19 -11.91 -2.05
CA PRO A 142 7.52 -12.82 -0.95
C PRO A 142 6.86 -12.43 0.38
N LEU A 143 6.81 -11.14 0.70
CA LEU A 143 6.22 -10.63 1.94
C LEU A 143 4.72 -10.90 2.00
N TYR A 144 3.98 -10.67 0.91
CA TYR A 144 2.55 -10.98 0.82
C TYR A 144 2.29 -12.48 0.96
N LYS A 145 3.10 -13.34 0.31
CA LYS A 145 2.99 -14.79 0.48
C LYS A 145 3.22 -15.24 1.93
N GLN A 146 4.22 -14.67 2.60
CA GLN A 146 4.49 -14.96 4.02
C GLN A 146 3.36 -14.48 4.95
N ALA A 147 2.66 -13.42 4.57
CA ALA A 147 1.48 -12.93 5.29
C ALA A 147 0.23 -13.80 5.07
N GLY A 148 0.27 -14.79 4.16
CA GLY A 148 -0.83 -15.71 3.88
C GLY A 148 -1.67 -15.36 2.65
N PHE A 149 -1.24 -14.40 1.82
CA PHE A 149 -1.89 -14.17 0.54
C PHE A 149 -1.52 -15.25 -0.48
N GLU A 150 -2.52 -15.72 -1.20
CA GLU A 150 -2.38 -16.67 -2.31
C GLU A 150 -2.49 -15.95 -3.65
N ALA A 151 -1.59 -16.29 -4.59
CA ALA A 151 -1.67 -15.75 -5.95
C ALA A 151 -2.88 -16.36 -6.68
N VAL A 152 -3.71 -15.50 -7.27
CA VAL A 152 -4.90 -15.91 -8.04
C VAL A 152 -4.59 -15.94 -9.52
N ARG A 153 -3.92 -14.90 -10.00
CA ARG A 153 -3.53 -14.77 -11.42
C ARG A 153 -2.36 -13.83 -11.57
N THR A 154 -1.60 -14.02 -12.65
CA THR A 154 -0.60 -13.06 -13.11
C THR A 154 -0.93 -12.68 -14.54
N VAL A 155 -0.91 -11.39 -14.83
CA VAL A 155 -1.16 -10.83 -16.16
C VAL A 155 -0.04 -9.86 -16.53
N GLU A 156 0.24 -9.75 -17.81
CA GLU A 156 1.07 -8.69 -18.35
C GLU A 156 0.20 -7.47 -18.63
N GLU A 157 0.67 -6.30 -18.21
CA GLU A 157 -0.04 -5.03 -18.40
C GLU A 157 0.94 -4.00 -18.98
N THR A 158 0.46 -3.22 -19.92
CA THR A 158 1.18 -2.06 -20.45
C THR A 158 0.49 -0.79 -19.97
N TRP A 159 1.26 0.18 -19.48
CA TRP A 159 0.73 1.42 -18.92
C TRP A 159 1.30 2.64 -19.64
N ASP A 160 0.44 3.56 -20.01
CA ASP A 160 0.83 4.88 -20.49
C ASP A 160 1.12 5.82 -19.31
N VAL A 161 2.34 5.79 -18.81
CA VAL A 161 2.75 6.61 -17.67
C VAL A 161 3.04 8.03 -18.14
N PRO A 162 2.34 9.06 -17.61
CA PRO A 162 2.54 10.43 -18.07
C PRO A 162 3.95 10.98 -17.78
N ASN A 163 4.68 11.40 -18.80
CA ASN A 163 6.04 11.93 -18.70
C ASN A 163 6.17 13.12 -17.73
N ARG A 164 5.09 13.92 -17.56
CA ARG A 164 5.05 15.06 -16.62
C ARG A 164 5.28 14.69 -15.16
N LEU A 165 5.15 13.40 -14.82
CA LEU A 165 5.35 12.92 -13.45
C LEU A 165 6.84 12.77 -13.09
N GLY A 166 7.73 12.75 -14.09
CA GLY A 166 9.17 12.63 -13.87
C GLY A 166 9.61 11.34 -13.16
N LEU A 167 8.81 10.28 -13.26
CA LEU A 167 9.13 8.97 -12.67
C LEU A 167 10.28 8.34 -13.44
N LYS A 168 11.21 7.73 -12.72
CA LYS A 168 12.32 6.97 -13.31
C LYS A 168 11.84 5.55 -13.62
N ILE A 169 11.43 5.34 -14.88
CA ILE A 169 11.02 4.01 -15.34
C ILE A 169 12.28 3.25 -15.77
N PRO A 170 12.59 2.08 -15.16
CA PRO A 170 13.71 1.26 -15.60
C PRO A 170 13.56 0.85 -17.07
N GLU A 171 14.66 0.86 -17.82
CA GLU A 171 14.67 0.53 -19.26
C GLU A 171 13.99 -0.81 -19.62
N ARG A 172 14.14 -1.81 -18.73
CA ARG A 172 13.51 -3.14 -18.90
C ARG A 172 11.96 -3.11 -18.94
N PHE A 173 11.34 -1.97 -18.62
CA PHE A 173 9.89 -1.77 -18.66
C PHE A 173 9.43 -0.84 -19.78
N LEU A 174 10.38 -0.29 -20.56
CA LEU A 174 10.03 0.51 -21.74
C LEU A 174 9.69 -0.42 -22.92
N VAL A 175 8.60 -0.14 -23.61
CA VAL A 175 8.13 -0.86 -24.79
C VAL A 175 8.20 0.04 -26.02
#